data_6ff75534b0294fa72e98e04a4b0d09b9
#
_entry.id   6ff75534b0294fa72e98e04a4b0d09b9
#
_cell.length_a   1.000
_cell.length_b   1.000
_cell.length_c   1.000
_cell.angle_alpha   90.00
_cell.angle_beta   90.00
_cell.angle_gamma   90.00
#
_symmetry.space_group_name_H-M   'P 1'
#
loop_
_entity.id
_entity.type
_entity.pdbx_description
1 polymer ?
#
loop_
_entity_poly.entity_id
_entity_poly.type
_entity_poly.pdbx_seq_one_letter_code
_entity_poly.pdbx_strand_id
1 'polypeptide(L)'
;MAYDPDSLLGRLQALPDPRRRQGRRYPLAALLGMLLLAALHGETSLRGMWLWSRQHWDALWWPLGFGSPHFPALTTIWNVLGTLEADAVDRIISAWLGDLLGQPSGGVSADGKVLRGRRRADVPGVWLVALARHDVGSVVHQRQVAT
;
A
#
# COMPACT_ATOMS: atom_id res chain seq x y z
N MET A 1 -9.60 -8.36 16.17
CA MET A 1 -9.41 -9.55 15.29
C MET A 1 -7.92 -9.78 15.12
N ALA A 2 -7.43 -10.94 15.43
CA ALA A 2 -6.04 -11.30 15.19
C ALA A 2 -5.94 -11.92 13.80
N TYR A 3 -5.10 -11.34 12.94
CA TYR A 3 -4.78 -11.92 11.63
C TYR A 3 -3.64 -12.90 11.77
N ASP A 4 -3.57 -13.84 10.81
CA ASP A 4 -2.37 -14.64 10.63
C ASP A 4 -1.16 -13.69 10.48
N PRO A 5 -0.12 -13.83 11.35
CA PRO A 5 1.06 -12.97 11.30
C PRO A 5 1.77 -12.98 9.95
N ASP A 6 1.68 -14.08 9.20
CA ASP A 6 2.32 -14.25 7.90
C ASP A 6 1.48 -13.67 6.75
N SER A 7 0.20 -13.38 6.99
CA SER A 7 -0.63 -12.69 6.02
C SER A 7 -0.19 -11.25 5.81
N LEU A 8 -0.50 -10.68 4.66
CA LEU A 8 -0.21 -9.27 4.38
C LEU A 8 -0.81 -8.34 5.43
N LEU A 9 -2.07 -8.56 5.82
CA LEU A 9 -2.73 -7.76 6.87
C LEU A 9 -2.04 -7.91 8.23
N GLY A 10 -1.63 -9.13 8.61
CA GLY A 10 -0.87 -9.37 9.82
C GLY A 10 0.46 -8.59 9.83
N ARG A 11 1.18 -8.61 8.74
CA ARG A 11 2.43 -7.84 8.58
C ARG A 11 2.20 -6.32 8.59
N LEU A 12 1.13 -5.83 7.99
CA LEU A 12 0.77 -4.41 8.02
C LEU A 12 0.42 -3.92 9.44
N GLN A 13 -0.03 -4.81 10.33
CA GLN A 13 -0.25 -4.46 11.75
C GLN A 13 1.04 -4.11 12.50
N ALA A 14 2.18 -4.57 12.01
CA ALA A 14 3.49 -4.23 12.59
C ALA A 14 3.98 -2.82 12.20
N LEU A 15 3.32 -2.14 11.26
CA LEU A 15 3.65 -0.76 10.92
C LEU A 15 3.39 0.16 12.12
N PRO A 16 4.36 1.01 12.50
CA PRO A 16 4.11 2.04 13.50
C PRO A 16 3.07 3.03 12.96
N ASP A 17 2.04 3.29 13.74
CA ASP A 17 1.00 4.25 13.39
C ASP A 17 1.43 5.66 13.82
N PRO A 18 1.78 6.57 12.88
CA PRO A 18 2.27 7.90 13.21
C PRO A 18 1.18 8.84 13.71
N ARG A 19 -0.08 8.43 13.64
CA ARG A 19 -1.22 9.25 14.05
C ARG A 19 -1.32 9.35 15.58
N ARG A 20 -1.80 10.48 16.06
CA ARG A 20 -2.20 10.65 17.47
C ARG A 20 -3.38 9.73 17.80
N ARG A 21 -3.56 9.38 19.09
CA ARG A 21 -4.60 8.47 19.56
C ARG A 21 -6.01 8.84 19.06
N GLN A 22 -6.34 10.13 19.03
CA GLN A 22 -7.63 10.62 18.54
C GLN A 22 -7.85 10.38 17.03
N GLY A 23 -6.77 10.32 16.25
CA GLY A 23 -6.82 10.06 14.80
C GLY A 23 -6.87 8.58 14.42
N ARG A 24 -6.89 7.65 15.37
CA ARG A 24 -6.83 6.20 15.14
C ARG A 24 -8.20 5.51 15.15
N ARG A 25 -9.25 6.22 14.84
CA ARG A 25 -10.61 5.64 14.77
C ARG A 25 -10.65 4.42 13.83
N TYR A 26 -9.92 4.48 12.74
CA TYR A 26 -9.79 3.39 11.77
C TYR A 26 -8.41 2.75 11.90
N PRO A 27 -8.30 1.41 12.05
CA PRO A 27 -7.02 0.73 12.12
C PRO A 27 -6.19 0.97 10.87
N LEU A 28 -4.90 1.24 11.02
CA LEU A 28 -4.00 1.55 9.90
C LEU A 28 -3.92 0.39 8.91
N ALA A 29 -3.75 -0.84 9.40
CA ALA A 29 -3.68 -2.03 8.56
C ALA A 29 -4.98 -2.25 7.76
N ALA A 30 -6.15 -1.98 8.36
CA ALA A 30 -7.44 -2.09 7.69
C ALA A 30 -7.58 -1.07 6.55
N LEU A 31 -7.17 0.18 6.77
CA LEU A 31 -7.17 1.22 5.73
C LEU A 31 -6.25 0.85 4.57
N LEU A 32 -5.04 0.40 4.86
CA LEU A 32 -4.08 -0.02 3.84
C LEU A 32 -4.57 -1.26 3.09
N GLY A 33 -5.10 -2.25 3.79
CA GLY A 33 -5.69 -3.45 3.18
C GLY A 33 -6.84 -3.13 2.23
N MET A 34 -7.72 -2.20 2.62
CA MET A 34 -8.80 -1.71 1.78
C MET A 34 -8.29 -1.10 0.47
N LEU A 35 -7.28 -0.22 0.55
CA LEU A 35 -6.70 0.43 -0.62
C LEU A 35 -5.96 -0.57 -1.52
N LEU A 36 -5.24 -1.52 -0.94
CA LEU A 36 -4.55 -2.57 -1.70
C LEU A 36 -5.53 -3.47 -2.46
N LEU A 37 -6.66 -3.85 -1.85
CA LEU A 37 -7.70 -4.61 -2.55
C LEU A 37 -8.28 -3.84 -3.73
N ALA A 38 -8.56 -2.55 -3.56
CA ALA A 38 -9.06 -1.71 -4.64
C ALA A 38 -8.02 -1.58 -5.78
N ALA A 39 -6.73 -1.45 -5.44
CA ALA A 39 -5.65 -1.43 -6.42
C ALA A 39 -5.54 -2.75 -7.19
N LEU A 40 -5.69 -3.89 -6.52
CA LEU A 40 -5.72 -5.21 -7.16
C LEU A 40 -6.93 -5.39 -8.10
N HIS A 41 -8.02 -4.66 -7.87
CA HIS A 41 -9.17 -4.61 -8.78
C HIS A 41 -8.98 -3.63 -9.95
N GLY A 42 -7.83 -2.99 -10.06
CA GLY A 42 -7.49 -2.13 -11.18
C GLY A 42 -7.71 -0.64 -10.95
N GLU A 43 -8.07 -0.23 -9.74
CA GLU A 43 -8.20 1.18 -9.41
C GLU A 43 -6.83 1.84 -9.34
N THR A 44 -6.64 2.92 -10.09
CA THR A 44 -5.34 3.58 -10.24
C THR A 44 -5.24 4.93 -9.54
N SER A 45 -6.35 5.44 -9.02
CA SER A 45 -6.42 6.70 -8.28
C SER A 45 -6.96 6.50 -6.88
N LEU A 46 -6.53 7.33 -5.94
CA LEU A 46 -7.03 7.28 -4.56
C LEU A 46 -8.54 7.46 -4.48
N ARG A 47 -9.09 8.36 -5.30
CA ARG A 47 -10.56 8.55 -5.38
C ARG A 47 -11.26 7.31 -5.94
N GLY A 48 -10.70 6.68 -6.96
CA GLY A 48 -11.22 5.43 -7.52
C GLY A 48 -11.21 4.31 -6.48
N MET A 49 -10.09 4.13 -5.78
CA MET A 49 -9.96 3.15 -4.69
C MET A 49 -11.01 3.41 -3.59
N TRP A 50 -11.22 4.67 -3.21
CA TRP A 50 -12.22 5.05 -2.22
C TRP A 50 -13.65 4.76 -2.69
N LEU A 51 -14.00 5.08 -3.93
CA LEU A 51 -15.32 4.80 -4.51
C LEU A 51 -15.59 3.30 -4.62
N TRP A 52 -14.59 2.55 -5.12
CA TRP A 52 -14.68 1.09 -5.20
C TRP A 52 -14.91 0.47 -3.81
N SER A 53 -14.13 0.87 -2.83
CA SER A 53 -14.26 0.41 -1.44
C SER A 53 -15.61 0.74 -0.84
N ARG A 54 -16.15 1.92 -1.14
CA ARG A 54 -17.48 2.32 -0.68
C ARG A 54 -18.58 1.43 -1.25
N GLN A 55 -18.48 1.06 -2.52
CA GLN A 55 -19.45 0.15 -3.17
C GLN A 55 -19.43 -1.25 -2.57
N HIS A 56 -18.26 -1.70 -2.09
CA HIS A 56 -18.08 -3.05 -1.54
C HIS A 56 -17.98 -3.05 0.00
N TRP A 57 -18.33 -1.94 0.65
CA TRP A 57 -18.08 -1.74 2.08
C TRP A 57 -18.68 -2.80 2.97
N ASP A 58 -19.89 -3.23 2.72
CA ASP A 58 -20.59 -4.24 3.53
C ASP A 58 -19.84 -5.58 3.58
N ALA A 59 -19.14 -5.91 2.50
CA ALA A 59 -18.32 -7.13 2.44
C ALA A 59 -16.90 -6.92 2.99
N LEU A 60 -16.40 -5.69 3.07
CA LEU A 60 -15.00 -5.41 3.38
C LEU A 60 -14.75 -5.05 4.84
N TRP A 61 -15.66 -4.30 5.47
CA TRP A 61 -15.34 -3.67 6.75
C TRP A 61 -15.00 -4.68 7.86
N TRP A 62 -15.76 -5.76 7.99
CA TRP A 62 -15.51 -6.76 9.01
C TRP A 62 -14.26 -7.60 8.75
N PRO A 63 -14.07 -8.22 7.56
CA PRO A 63 -12.87 -9.03 7.28
C PRO A 63 -11.58 -8.24 7.33
N LEU A 64 -11.59 -6.94 7.01
CA LEU A 64 -10.42 -6.08 7.10
C LEU A 64 -10.14 -5.57 8.52
N GLY A 65 -11.01 -5.87 9.49
CA GLY A 65 -10.81 -5.50 10.88
C GLY A 65 -11.16 -4.07 11.23
N PHE A 66 -12.03 -3.42 10.46
CA PHE A 66 -12.65 -2.18 10.91
C PHE A 66 -13.57 -2.47 12.10
N GLY A 67 -13.38 -1.76 13.19
CA GLY A 67 -14.16 -1.99 14.42
C GLY A 67 -15.59 -1.48 14.35
N SER A 68 -16.02 -0.89 13.23
CA SER A 68 -17.32 -0.25 13.05
C SER A 68 -17.68 -0.18 11.57
N PRO A 69 -18.98 -0.27 11.23
CA PRO A 69 -19.44 -0.19 9.83
C PRO A 69 -19.38 1.23 9.25
N HIS A 70 -18.89 2.22 9.99
CA HIS A 70 -18.75 3.58 9.47
C HIS A 70 -17.63 3.65 8.44
N PHE A 71 -17.99 4.06 7.22
CA PHE A 71 -17.05 4.20 6.13
C PHE A 71 -16.14 5.43 6.32
N PRO A 72 -14.81 5.32 6.11
CA PRO A 72 -13.90 6.44 6.25
C PRO A 72 -14.09 7.48 5.15
N ALA A 73 -14.00 8.76 5.51
CA ALA A 73 -14.01 9.84 4.52
C ALA A 73 -12.73 9.81 3.67
N LEU A 74 -12.81 10.28 2.44
CA LEU A 74 -11.65 10.39 1.54
C LEU A 74 -10.53 11.25 2.14
N THR A 75 -10.89 12.33 2.84
CA THR A 75 -9.94 13.21 3.54
C THR A 75 -9.20 12.49 4.66
N THR A 76 -9.86 11.55 5.36
CA THR A 76 -9.21 10.71 6.39
C THR A 76 -8.11 9.86 5.76
N ILE A 77 -8.39 9.20 4.66
CA ILE A 77 -7.43 8.37 3.92
C ILE A 77 -6.27 9.22 3.41
N TRP A 78 -6.57 10.37 2.84
CA TRP A 78 -5.58 11.31 2.33
C TRP A 78 -4.60 11.75 3.43
N ASN A 79 -5.13 12.12 4.59
CA ASN A 79 -4.32 12.53 5.73
C ASN A 79 -3.45 11.38 6.26
N VAL A 80 -4.01 10.17 6.36
CA VAL A 80 -3.27 8.98 6.80
C VAL A 80 -2.10 8.69 5.86
N LEU A 81 -2.34 8.66 4.55
CA LEU A 81 -1.29 8.41 3.56
C LEU A 81 -0.20 9.50 3.58
N GLY A 82 -0.57 10.75 3.87
CA GLY A 82 0.38 11.86 3.99
C GLY A 82 1.32 11.75 5.17
N THR A 83 0.99 10.95 6.19
CA THR A 83 1.80 10.76 7.40
C THR A 83 2.64 9.48 7.38
N LEU A 84 2.41 8.59 6.41
CA LEU A 84 3.11 7.31 6.32
C LEU A 84 4.49 7.45 5.67
N GLU A 85 5.43 6.68 6.19
CA GLU A 85 6.69 6.44 5.48
C GLU A 85 6.48 5.41 4.37
N ALA A 86 6.55 5.86 3.13
CA ALA A 86 6.36 5.01 1.96
C ALA A 86 7.31 3.81 1.94
N ASP A 87 8.57 4.01 2.33
CA ASP A 87 9.59 2.96 2.39
C ASP A 87 9.25 1.86 3.40
N ALA A 88 8.61 2.20 4.51
CA ALA A 88 8.20 1.21 5.51
C ALA A 88 7.08 0.30 4.97
N VAL A 89 6.12 0.88 4.28
CA VAL A 89 5.03 0.13 3.62
C VAL A 89 5.59 -0.74 2.50
N ASP A 90 6.48 -0.19 1.67
CA ASP A 90 7.11 -0.89 0.56
C ASP A 90 7.92 -2.10 1.04
N ARG A 91 8.70 -1.96 2.11
CA ARG A 91 9.44 -3.08 2.71
C ARG A 91 8.55 -4.23 3.13
N ILE A 92 7.41 -3.94 3.73
CA ILE A 92 6.45 -4.99 4.19
C ILE A 92 5.85 -5.70 2.99
N ILE A 93 5.37 -4.96 2.00
CA ILE A 93 4.76 -5.54 0.80
C ILE A 93 5.79 -6.36 0.02
N SER A 94 7.00 -5.83 -0.18
CA SER A 94 8.07 -6.52 -0.89
C SER A 94 8.51 -7.80 -0.17
N ALA A 95 8.64 -7.78 1.15
CA ALA A 95 8.98 -8.97 1.93
C ALA A 95 7.89 -10.04 1.83
N TRP A 96 6.61 -9.64 1.96
CA TRP A 96 5.49 -10.56 1.81
C TRP A 96 5.42 -11.18 0.41
N LEU A 97 5.60 -10.38 -0.65
CA LEU A 97 5.67 -10.88 -2.02
C LEU A 97 6.86 -11.83 -2.22
N GLY A 98 8.01 -11.50 -1.65
CA GLY A 98 9.20 -12.35 -1.71
C GLY A 98 8.95 -13.72 -1.10
N ASP A 99 8.30 -13.78 0.05
CA ASP A 99 7.94 -15.04 0.71
C ASP A 99 6.88 -15.82 -0.07
N LEU A 100 5.89 -15.13 -0.64
CA LEU A 100 4.82 -15.73 -1.43
C LEU A 100 5.34 -16.33 -2.75
N LEU A 101 6.23 -15.62 -3.43
CA LEU A 101 6.75 -15.99 -4.76
C LEU A 101 7.99 -16.87 -4.70
N GLY A 102 8.65 -16.98 -3.56
CA GLY A 102 9.88 -17.74 -3.39
C GLY A 102 11.06 -17.18 -4.20
N GLN A 103 12.12 -17.98 -4.34
CA GLN A 103 13.31 -17.59 -5.08
C GLN A 103 13.02 -17.43 -6.59
N PRO A 104 13.63 -16.44 -7.25
CA PRO A 104 13.48 -16.28 -8.70
C PRO A 104 14.00 -17.51 -9.44
N SER A 105 13.19 -18.07 -10.32
CA SER A 105 13.60 -19.15 -11.23
C SER A 105 14.02 -18.64 -12.62
N GLY A 106 13.98 -17.33 -12.82
CA GLY A 106 14.30 -16.67 -14.09
C GLY A 106 15.04 -15.36 -13.92
N GLY A 107 15.22 -14.64 -15.01
CA GLY A 107 15.87 -13.34 -15.03
C GLY A 107 15.12 -12.30 -14.21
N VAL A 108 15.88 -11.37 -13.63
CA VAL A 108 15.37 -10.18 -12.94
C VAL A 108 15.80 -8.96 -13.74
N SER A 109 14.87 -8.06 -14.06
CA SER A 109 15.16 -6.78 -14.69
C SER A 109 14.94 -5.62 -13.73
N ALA A 110 15.79 -4.60 -13.86
CA ALA A 110 15.63 -3.34 -13.15
C ALA A 110 15.21 -2.25 -14.14
N ASP A 111 14.14 -1.52 -13.81
CA ASP A 111 13.67 -0.37 -14.58
C ASP A 111 13.64 0.87 -13.71
N GLY A 112 14.18 1.97 -14.22
CA GLY A 112 14.17 3.26 -13.56
C GLY A 112 13.12 4.19 -14.17
N LYS A 113 12.18 4.66 -13.36
CA LYS A 113 11.14 5.61 -13.77
C LYS A 113 11.19 6.90 -12.99
N VAL A 114 11.02 8.03 -13.70
CA VAL A 114 10.74 9.32 -13.08
C VAL A 114 9.23 9.48 -12.95
N LEU A 115 8.74 9.69 -11.74
CA LEU A 115 7.34 10.03 -11.51
C LEU A 115 7.05 11.43 -12.05
N ARG A 116 6.37 11.48 -13.20
CA ARG A 116 5.89 12.73 -13.78
C ARG A 116 4.70 13.24 -12.96
N GLY A 117 4.68 14.52 -12.63
CA GLY A 117 3.56 15.17 -11.93
C GLY A 117 3.88 15.70 -10.52
N ARG A 118 5.05 15.40 -9.96
CA ARG A 118 5.55 16.02 -8.72
C ARG A 118 6.67 17.04 -8.91
N ARG A 119 6.84 17.55 -10.13
CA ARG A 119 7.74 18.69 -10.37
C ARG A 119 7.08 19.97 -9.84
N ARG A 120 7.47 20.39 -8.65
CA ARG A 120 7.49 21.81 -8.29
C ARG A 120 8.86 22.36 -8.65
N ALA A 121 8.93 23.66 -8.98
CA ALA A 121 10.15 24.31 -9.46
C ALA A 121 11.39 24.07 -8.56
N ASP A 122 11.18 23.74 -7.29
CA ASP A 122 12.22 23.60 -6.26
C ASP A 122 12.39 22.19 -5.70
N VAL A 123 11.70 21.17 -6.26
CA VAL A 123 11.80 19.79 -5.75
C VAL A 123 12.26 18.86 -6.88
N PRO A 124 13.39 18.14 -6.70
CA PRO A 124 13.84 17.13 -7.65
C PRO A 124 12.75 16.09 -7.93
N GLY A 125 12.67 15.63 -9.17
CA GLY A 125 11.75 14.57 -9.54
C GLY A 125 12.03 13.30 -8.71
N VAL A 126 10.96 12.60 -8.29
CA VAL A 126 11.11 11.32 -7.59
C VAL A 126 11.50 10.25 -8.60
N TRP A 127 12.66 9.65 -8.39
CA TRP A 127 13.12 8.50 -9.15
C TRP A 127 12.73 7.22 -8.44
N LEU A 128 12.11 6.31 -9.16
CA LEU A 128 11.81 4.96 -8.68
C LEU A 128 12.62 3.96 -9.48
N VAL A 129 13.27 3.05 -8.79
CA VAL A 129 13.85 1.85 -9.38
C VAL A 129 12.94 0.68 -9.02
N ALA A 130 12.42 0.02 -10.02
CA ALA A 130 11.57 -1.15 -9.89
C ALA A 130 12.33 -2.41 -10.33
N LEU A 131 12.20 -3.48 -9.55
CA LEU A 131 12.70 -4.81 -9.90
C LEU A 131 11.53 -5.67 -10.34
N ALA A 132 11.61 -6.19 -11.56
CA ALA A 132 10.62 -7.12 -12.09
C ALA A 132 11.21 -8.51 -12.26
N ARG A 133 10.44 -9.53 -11.88
CA ARG A 133 10.79 -10.93 -12.11
C ARG A 133 10.14 -11.41 -13.40
N HIS A 134 10.93 -12.03 -14.24
CA HIS A 134 10.48 -12.54 -15.55
C HIS A 134 9.62 -13.79 -15.42
N ASP A 135 9.87 -14.62 -14.41
CA ASP A 135 9.13 -15.86 -14.16
C ASP A 135 7.67 -15.63 -13.72
N VAL A 136 7.39 -14.49 -13.08
CA VAL A 136 6.02 -14.13 -12.66
C VAL A 136 5.45 -12.92 -13.41
N GLY A 137 6.25 -12.30 -14.28
CA GLY A 137 5.85 -11.14 -15.10
C GLY A 137 5.43 -9.91 -14.28
N SER A 138 5.95 -9.75 -13.07
CA SER A 138 5.51 -8.72 -12.13
C SER A 138 6.67 -7.98 -11.47
N VAL A 139 6.41 -6.73 -11.08
CA VAL A 139 7.31 -5.94 -10.23
C VAL A 139 7.20 -6.45 -8.79
N VAL A 140 8.32 -6.86 -8.23
CA VAL A 140 8.38 -7.46 -6.88
C VAL A 140 9.02 -6.56 -5.85
N HIS A 141 9.74 -5.55 -6.28
CA HIS A 141 10.35 -4.55 -5.41
C HIS A 141 10.46 -3.21 -6.12
N GLN A 142 10.27 -2.14 -5.36
CA GLN A 142 10.40 -0.78 -5.87
C GLN A 142 11.05 0.10 -4.79
N ARG A 143 11.98 0.95 -5.17
CA ARG A 143 12.64 1.85 -4.25
C ARG A 143 12.77 3.26 -4.83
N GLN A 144 12.48 4.24 -3.99
CA GLN A 144 12.80 5.63 -4.30
C GLN A 144 14.31 5.86 -4.17
N VAL A 145 14.90 6.44 -5.19
CA VAL A 145 16.32 6.83 -5.19
C VAL A 145 16.39 8.34 -5.00
N ALA A 146 17.16 8.77 -4.00
CA ALA A 146 17.49 10.19 -3.83
C ALA A 146 18.50 10.59 -4.92
N THR A 147 18.25 11.71 -5.57
CA THR A 147 19.19 12.38 -6.49
C THR A 147 19.87 13.52 -5.77
#